data_692c8ceef05e94728784a11e3c559fcc
#
_entry.id   692c8ceef05e94728784a11e3c559fcc
#
_cell.length_a   1.000
_cell.length_b   1.000
_cell.length_c   1.000
_cell.angle_alpha   90.00
_cell.angle_beta   90.00
_cell.angle_gamma   90.00
#
_symmetry.space_group_name_H-M   'P 1'
#
loop_
_entity.id
_entity.type
_entity.pdbx_description
1 polymer ?
#
loop_
_entity_poly.entity_id
_entity_poly.type
_entity_poly.pdbx_seq_one_letter_code
_entity_poly.pdbx_strand_id
1 'polypeptide(L)'
;MERAQLSTVHSGVPASSPRPIGLPGNPASKFCFRSRLPLPVAMRIGVEETLGALNSALGAGGPVWFKETHSRHLRARDFLAPRRALQARFGGDQVPEGVVHAIVGLQGPGVAPVQRCAPTPAGLALQLQRSAVFERVLCSVAAYIEPAALTTPTPRVVLHCPALRGSPSALRLSQLRAVLVADHLARVLQAHRVSVRRVPAVRDPHMPTFLQQLRVDWPAVSEKATTEALRNRTIAELSPARDAGALPPDTLGRVCLKELMEERGRTAGYDPNVDSCLVSEDLLSLLAELQEAVQAGAEDSSLGLAAAPDAGAGSYMVLHVVSCEEEFQQQKLDLLWWKLDHQAPLRQKHLVCGPVKAAGAPSTLTAPEYYDLRHAQVCKASAVKHGRDLEQDPAWTEIFSVLSVATIKFEMLSTAPQSQLLLALADSSISTKGSKSGTFVMYNCARLATLFEGYKCSVEQGLYPTFPPVSSLDFSLLREETC
;
A
#
# COMPACT_ATOMS: atom_id res chain seq x y z
N MET A 1 8.00 63.51 -10.50
CA MET A 1 9.24 63.73 -9.74
C MET A 1 9.47 62.44 -8.96
N GLU A 2 10.38 61.61 -9.12
CA GLU A 2 11.60 61.45 -9.85
C GLU A 2 11.79 59.97 -10.15
N ARG A 3 12.05 59.61 -11.39
CA ARG A 3 12.34 58.21 -11.82
C ARG A 3 13.81 57.92 -11.50
N ALA A 4 14.07 56.88 -10.72
CA ALA A 4 15.39 56.26 -10.64
C ALA A 4 15.48 55.12 -11.62
N GLN A 5 16.26 55.26 -12.66
CA GLN A 5 16.68 54.19 -13.58
C GLN A 5 17.76 53.35 -12.90
N LEU A 6 17.58 52.06 -12.86
CA LEU A 6 18.67 51.11 -12.55
C LEU A 6 19.03 50.36 -13.83
N SER A 7 20.27 50.60 -14.24
CA SER A 7 20.94 50.03 -15.39
C SER A 7 21.16 48.53 -15.27
N THR A 8 20.77 47.81 -16.30
CA THR A 8 21.05 46.40 -16.54
C THR A 8 22.51 46.21 -16.98
N VAL A 9 23.28 45.52 -16.16
CA VAL A 9 24.58 44.99 -16.57
C VAL A 9 24.35 43.58 -17.16
N HIS A 10 24.52 43.50 -18.48
CA HIS A 10 24.62 42.22 -19.19
C HIS A 10 25.98 41.62 -18.95
N SER A 11 26.05 40.56 -18.16
CA SER A 11 27.18 39.60 -18.19
C SER A 11 26.70 38.35 -18.92
N GLY A 12 27.16 38.19 -20.15
CA GLY A 12 26.93 37.01 -20.95
C GLY A 12 27.68 35.81 -20.39
N VAL A 13 26.93 34.80 -19.97
CA VAL A 13 27.44 33.46 -19.74
C VAL A 13 26.95 32.61 -20.90
N PRO A 14 27.85 31.89 -21.62
CA PRO A 14 27.41 31.03 -22.74
C PRO A 14 26.57 29.89 -22.19
N ALA A 15 25.38 29.72 -22.82
CA ALA A 15 24.50 28.61 -22.55
C ALA A 15 25.17 27.30 -23.02
N SER A 16 25.75 26.57 -22.08
CA SER A 16 26.09 25.16 -22.31
C SER A 16 24.81 24.36 -22.29
N SER A 17 24.47 23.73 -23.42
CA SER A 17 23.40 22.77 -23.55
C SER A 17 23.54 21.66 -22.48
N PRO A 18 22.46 21.31 -21.76
CA PRO A 18 22.53 20.20 -20.82
C PRO A 18 22.76 18.90 -21.59
N ARG A 19 23.85 18.21 -21.28
CA ARG A 19 24.08 16.83 -21.74
C ARG A 19 22.92 15.95 -21.23
N PRO A 20 22.44 14.99 -22.02
CA PRO A 20 21.40 14.08 -21.58
C PRO A 20 21.93 13.30 -20.36
N ILE A 21 21.23 13.43 -19.22
CA ILE A 21 21.48 12.64 -18.02
C ILE A 21 20.99 11.24 -18.37
N GLY A 22 21.92 10.34 -18.69
CA GLY A 22 21.63 8.93 -18.78
C GLY A 22 21.03 8.47 -17.46
N LEU A 23 19.82 7.89 -17.51
CA LEU A 23 19.20 7.29 -16.33
C LEU A 23 20.15 6.19 -15.82
N PRO A 24 20.64 6.25 -14.60
CA PRO A 24 21.43 5.17 -14.04
C PRO A 24 20.54 3.94 -13.95
N GLY A 25 21.00 2.82 -14.52
CA GLY A 25 20.36 1.53 -14.34
C GLY A 25 20.15 1.24 -12.85
N ASN A 26 18.95 0.92 -12.50
CA ASN A 26 18.41 0.50 -11.21
C ASN A 26 19.27 0.89 -9.97
N PRO A 27 19.06 2.05 -9.35
CA PRO A 27 19.90 2.52 -8.25
C PRO A 27 19.68 1.76 -6.94
N ALA A 28 18.75 0.78 -6.89
CA ALA A 28 18.51 0.00 -5.69
C ALA A 28 19.69 -0.87 -5.22
N SER A 29 20.75 -1.02 -6.05
CA SER A 29 21.87 -1.92 -5.73
C SER A 29 23.17 -1.22 -5.30
N LYS A 30 23.23 0.12 -5.23
CA LYS A 30 24.49 0.84 -4.93
C LYS A 30 24.43 1.86 -3.79
N PHE A 31 23.34 2.00 -3.07
CA PHE A 31 23.36 2.63 -1.76
C PHE A 31 23.86 1.61 -0.71
N CYS A 32 25.08 1.16 -0.89
CA CYS A 32 25.79 0.46 0.16
C CYS A 32 26.21 1.51 1.19
N PHE A 33 25.33 1.91 2.09
CA PHE A 33 25.76 2.28 3.42
C PHE A 33 26.53 1.07 3.95
N ARG A 34 27.85 1.13 3.99
CA ARG A 34 28.65 0.15 4.71
C ARG A 34 28.09 0.08 6.13
N SER A 35 27.21 -0.88 6.34
CA SER A 35 26.57 -1.18 7.60
C SER A 35 27.64 -1.48 8.63
N ARG A 36 27.79 -0.56 9.57
CA ARG A 36 28.10 -1.01 10.92
C ARG A 36 26.94 -1.90 11.33
N LEU A 37 27.21 -2.97 12.07
CA LEU A 37 26.30 -3.99 12.60
C LEU A 37 24.87 -3.46 12.80
N PRO A 38 23.85 -4.19 12.38
CA PRO A 38 22.47 -3.77 12.56
C PRO A 38 22.28 -3.47 14.05
N LEU A 39 21.88 -2.23 14.37
CA LEU A 39 21.49 -1.87 15.72
C LEU A 39 20.36 -2.84 16.15
N PRO A 40 20.42 -3.37 17.37
CA PRO A 40 19.42 -4.31 17.82
C PRO A 40 18.01 -3.74 17.63
N VAL A 41 17.07 -4.58 17.23
CA VAL A 41 15.63 -4.25 17.02
C VAL A 41 15.04 -3.47 18.20
N ALA A 42 15.62 -3.60 19.39
CA ALA A 42 15.27 -2.88 20.61
C ALA A 42 15.37 -1.34 20.54
N MET A 43 16.00 -0.76 19.51
CA MET A 43 16.11 0.70 19.37
C MET A 43 15.04 1.33 18.47
N ARG A 44 14.31 0.55 17.68
CA ARG A 44 13.22 1.05 16.82
C ARG A 44 12.02 1.46 17.67
N ILE A 45 11.57 2.71 17.52
CA ILE A 45 10.31 3.17 18.12
C ILE A 45 9.15 2.77 17.19
N GLY A 46 8.09 2.18 17.76
CA GLY A 46 6.84 1.87 17.08
C GLY A 46 5.65 2.62 17.70
N VAL A 47 4.72 3.05 16.86
CA VAL A 47 3.49 3.71 17.33
C VAL A 47 2.61 2.70 18.06
N GLU A 48 2.50 1.47 17.54
CA GLU A 48 1.69 0.40 18.14
C GLU A 48 2.25 -0.05 19.48
N GLU A 49 3.57 -0.23 19.61
CA GLU A 49 4.23 -0.59 20.85
C GLU A 49 4.05 0.52 21.89
N THR A 50 4.16 1.78 21.47
CA THR A 50 3.94 2.94 22.35
C THR A 50 2.49 3.00 22.80
N LEU A 51 1.51 2.87 21.90
CA LEU A 51 0.09 2.85 22.23
C LEU A 51 -0.26 1.66 23.12
N GLY A 52 0.28 0.48 22.85
CA GLY A 52 0.12 -0.72 23.66
C GLY A 52 0.60 -0.50 25.10
N ALA A 53 1.80 0.05 25.28
CA ALA A 53 2.37 0.37 26.58
C ALA A 53 1.54 1.44 27.33
N LEU A 54 1.13 2.51 26.63
CA LEU A 54 0.28 3.56 27.20
C LEU A 54 -1.08 3.04 27.64
N ASN A 55 -1.73 2.22 26.84
CA ASN A 55 -3.03 1.63 27.17
C ASN A 55 -2.93 0.61 28.31
N SER A 56 -1.84 -0.16 28.35
CA SER A 56 -1.56 -1.09 29.45
C SER A 56 -1.36 -0.35 30.79
N ALA A 57 -0.71 0.81 30.77
CA ALA A 57 -0.53 1.64 31.96
C ALA A 57 -1.86 2.23 32.50
N LEU A 58 -2.86 2.42 31.63
CA LEU A 58 -4.22 2.80 32.05
C LEU A 58 -5.03 1.64 32.62
N GLY A 59 -4.57 0.40 32.47
CA GLY A 59 -5.20 -0.81 32.97
C GLY A 59 -5.55 -1.81 31.87
N ALA A 60 -5.00 -3.00 31.97
CA ALA A 60 -5.11 -4.05 30.98
C ALA A 60 -6.56 -4.50 30.73
N GLY A 61 -6.89 -4.82 29.47
CA GLY A 61 -8.10 -5.54 29.08
C GLY A 61 -9.31 -4.70 28.64
N GLY A 62 -9.13 -3.42 28.33
CA GLY A 62 -10.21 -2.55 27.85
C GLY A 62 -10.01 -2.05 26.41
N PRO A 63 -10.98 -1.33 25.84
CA PRO A 63 -10.86 -0.70 24.54
C PRO A 63 -9.70 0.29 24.54
N VAL A 64 -9.14 0.57 23.34
CA VAL A 64 -8.05 1.51 23.12
C VAL A 64 -8.41 2.89 23.67
N TRP A 65 -7.72 3.35 24.71
CA TRP A 65 -7.95 4.62 25.38
C TRP A 65 -7.16 5.77 24.77
N PHE A 66 -5.83 5.58 24.60
CA PHE A 66 -4.99 6.53 23.91
C PHE A 66 -5.15 6.41 22.41
N LYS A 67 -5.23 7.56 21.74
CA LYS A 67 -5.28 7.70 20.29
C LYS A 67 -4.24 8.72 19.84
N GLU A 68 -3.72 8.55 18.65
CA GLU A 68 -2.88 9.54 17.99
C GLU A 68 -3.60 10.86 17.84
N THR A 69 -2.85 11.94 17.99
CA THR A 69 -3.38 13.28 17.82
C THR A 69 -3.35 13.71 16.37
N HIS A 70 -4.39 14.39 15.91
CA HIS A 70 -4.42 15.00 14.59
C HIS A 70 -3.32 16.07 14.45
N SER A 71 -2.70 16.18 13.26
CA SER A 71 -1.56 17.06 12.95
C SER A 71 -1.70 18.49 13.48
N ARG A 72 -2.90 19.09 13.44
CA ARG A 72 -3.18 20.44 13.95
C ARG A 72 -3.00 20.62 15.47
N HIS A 73 -2.88 19.56 16.21
CA HIS A 73 -2.75 19.57 17.67
C HIS A 73 -1.38 19.11 18.18
N LEU A 74 -0.44 18.81 17.28
CA LEU A 74 0.89 18.30 17.67
C LEU A 74 1.68 19.25 18.57
N ARG A 75 1.41 20.57 18.50
CA ARG A 75 1.98 21.53 19.47
C ARG A 75 1.65 21.23 20.91
N ALA A 76 0.43 20.75 21.16
CA ALA A 76 -0.08 20.55 22.49
C ALA A 76 0.08 19.12 23.00
N ARG A 77 0.08 18.14 22.10
CA ARG A 77 0.08 16.73 22.45
C ARG A 77 0.37 15.83 21.26
N ASP A 78 0.99 14.70 21.50
CA ASP A 78 1.20 13.63 20.52
C ASP A 78 0.10 12.57 20.62
N PHE A 79 -0.35 12.24 21.83
CA PHE A 79 -1.47 11.32 22.09
C PHE A 79 -2.50 11.94 23.02
N LEU A 80 -3.72 11.42 22.94
CA LEU A 80 -4.85 11.82 23.78
C LEU A 80 -5.66 10.61 24.21
N ALA A 81 -5.88 10.46 25.53
CA ALA A 81 -6.93 9.61 26.06
C ALA A 81 -8.18 10.47 26.30
N PRO A 82 -9.32 10.23 25.62
CA PRO A 82 -10.50 11.09 25.71
C PRO A 82 -11.11 11.09 27.11
N ARG A 83 -11.59 12.25 27.58
CA ARG A 83 -12.18 12.43 28.90
C ARG A 83 -13.29 11.41 29.22
N ARG A 84 -14.21 11.17 28.28
CA ARG A 84 -15.30 10.20 28.47
C ARG A 84 -14.80 8.78 28.73
N ALA A 85 -13.72 8.39 28.05
CA ALA A 85 -13.10 7.08 28.25
C ALA A 85 -12.47 6.98 29.65
N LEU A 86 -11.79 8.04 30.11
CA LEU A 86 -11.19 8.10 31.44
C LEU A 86 -12.25 8.10 32.54
N GLN A 87 -13.34 8.84 32.37
CA GLN A 87 -14.49 8.83 33.29
C GLN A 87 -15.10 7.44 33.46
N ALA A 88 -15.29 6.74 32.33
CA ALA A 88 -15.80 5.36 32.36
C ALA A 88 -14.85 4.38 33.08
N ARG A 89 -13.53 4.65 33.03
CA ARG A 89 -12.51 3.79 33.68
C ARG A 89 -12.31 4.07 35.14
N PHE A 90 -12.23 5.35 35.52
CA PHE A 90 -11.85 5.76 36.89
C PHE A 90 -13.02 6.27 37.71
N GLY A 91 -14.24 6.29 37.17
CA GLY A 91 -15.44 6.78 37.90
C GLY A 91 -15.48 8.28 38.14
N GLY A 92 -14.54 9.05 37.58
CA GLY A 92 -14.42 10.49 37.77
C GLY A 92 -13.51 11.17 36.76
N ASP A 93 -13.34 12.48 36.88
CA ASP A 93 -12.52 13.28 35.94
C ASP A 93 -11.03 13.23 36.25
N GLN A 94 -10.63 12.67 37.36
CA GLN A 94 -9.23 12.64 37.78
C GLN A 94 -8.63 11.25 37.55
N VAL A 95 -7.52 11.22 36.84
CA VAL A 95 -6.68 10.04 36.71
C VAL A 95 -5.76 9.95 37.92
N PRO A 96 -5.64 8.79 38.60
CA PRO A 96 -4.75 8.64 39.75
C PRO A 96 -3.30 9.06 39.41
N GLU A 97 -2.67 9.82 40.31
CA GLU A 97 -1.29 10.28 40.11
C GLU A 97 -0.31 9.14 39.86
N GLY A 98 -0.48 7.99 40.51
CA GLY A 98 0.35 6.80 40.27
C GLY A 98 0.27 6.31 38.85
N VAL A 99 -0.88 6.43 38.16
CA VAL A 99 -1.03 6.08 36.75
C VAL A 99 -0.31 7.09 35.87
N VAL A 100 -0.43 8.39 36.17
CA VAL A 100 0.29 9.45 35.45
C VAL A 100 1.81 9.25 35.56
N HIS A 101 2.30 8.96 36.77
CA HIS A 101 3.72 8.66 36.99
C HIS A 101 4.17 7.41 36.25
N ALA A 102 3.37 6.34 36.25
CA ALA A 102 3.67 5.13 35.47
C ALA A 102 3.76 5.41 33.97
N ILE A 103 2.88 6.27 33.43
CA ILE A 103 2.91 6.66 32.01
C ILE A 103 4.18 7.46 31.70
N VAL A 104 4.56 8.42 32.53
CA VAL A 104 5.78 9.22 32.31
C VAL A 104 7.04 8.37 32.43
N GLY A 105 7.04 7.37 33.30
CA GLY A 105 8.13 6.43 33.51
C GLY A 105 8.19 5.26 32.50
N LEU A 106 7.30 5.21 31.52
CA LEU A 106 7.25 4.11 30.55
C LEU A 106 8.57 3.94 29.79
N GLN A 107 9.08 2.71 29.83
CA GLN A 107 10.26 2.29 29.12
C GLN A 107 10.01 0.89 28.53
N GLY A 108 10.59 0.62 27.38
CA GLY A 108 10.51 -0.70 26.77
C GLY A 108 11.01 -0.72 25.33
N PRO A 109 11.18 -1.93 24.77
CA PRO A 109 11.48 -2.06 23.36
C PRO A 109 10.37 -1.45 22.52
N GLY A 110 10.74 -0.56 21.60
CA GLY A 110 9.77 0.09 20.71
C GLY A 110 8.95 1.22 21.33
N VAL A 111 9.04 1.46 22.64
CA VAL A 111 8.26 2.50 23.32
C VAL A 111 8.95 3.85 23.21
N ALA A 112 8.21 4.85 22.76
CA ALA A 112 8.67 6.24 22.69
C ALA A 112 8.76 6.85 24.11
N PRO A 113 9.84 7.58 24.44
CA PRO A 113 9.97 8.22 25.75
C PRO A 113 8.96 9.35 25.91
N VAL A 114 8.30 9.39 27.06
CA VAL A 114 7.29 10.39 27.42
C VAL A 114 7.95 11.56 28.12
N GLN A 115 7.67 12.78 27.66
CA GLN A 115 8.14 14.00 28.29
C GLN A 115 7.14 14.49 29.37
N ARG A 116 5.85 14.47 29.04
CA ARG A 116 4.80 15.01 29.88
C ARG A 116 3.48 14.29 29.63
N CYS A 117 2.77 14.05 30.73
CA CYS A 117 1.39 13.58 30.72
C CYS A 117 0.57 14.49 31.63
N ALA A 118 -0.46 15.16 31.09
CA ALA A 118 -1.22 16.14 31.85
C ALA A 118 -2.71 16.12 31.53
N PRO A 119 -3.60 16.34 32.51
CA PRO A 119 -5.02 16.47 32.28
C PRO A 119 -5.32 17.77 31.51
N THR A 120 -6.27 17.68 30.58
CA THR A 120 -6.80 18.80 29.80
C THR A 120 -8.34 18.69 29.73
N PRO A 121 -9.04 19.74 29.29
CA PRO A 121 -10.50 19.64 29.10
C PRO A 121 -10.94 18.53 28.13
N ALA A 122 -10.06 18.15 27.18
CA ALA A 122 -10.33 17.09 26.21
C ALA A 122 -10.05 15.67 26.75
N GLY A 123 -9.29 15.55 27.85
CA GLY A 123 -8.84 14.29 28.42
C GLY A 123 -7.37 14.36 28.86
N LEU A 124 -6.73 13.22 28.97
CA LEU A 124 -5.32 13.11 29.34
C LEU A 124 -4.44 13.28 28.10
N ALA A 125 -3.72 14.39 28.03
CA ALA A 125 -2.81 14.72 26.92
C ALA A 125 -1.38 14.27 27.22
N LEU A 126 -0.73 13.70 26.24
CA LEU A 126 0.63 13.20 26.34
C LEU A 126 1.52 13.86 25.30
N GLN A 127 2.72 14.27 25.73
CA GLN A 127 3.79 14.74 24.87
C GLN A 127 5.00 13.81 24.98
N LEU A 128 5.57 13.45 23.82
CA LEU A 128 6.79 12.67 23.74
C LEU A 128 8.02 13.57 23.91
N GLN A 129 9.11 12.98 24.36
CA GLN A 129 10.42 13.63 24.39
C GLN A 129 11.01 13.64 22.98
N ARG A 130 10.63 14.64 22.17
CA ARG A 130 10.85 14.68 20.72
C ARG A 130 12.31 14.56 20.34
N SER A 131 13.24 15.24 21.00
CA SER A 131 14.66 15.12 20.73
C SER A 131 15.14 13.67 20.81
N ALA A 132 14.74 12.92 21.84
CA ALA A 132 15.08 11.51 21.98
C ALA A 132 14.36 10.62 20.95
N VAL A 133 13.13 10.97 20.56
CA VAL A 133 12.42 10.27 19.48
C VAL A 133 13.14 10.49 18.14
N PHE A 134 13.49 11.73 17.79
CA PHE A 134 14.25 12.05 16.58
C PHE A 134 15.60 11.34 16.54
N GLU A 135 16.34 11.39 17.64
CA GLU A 135 17.63 10.67 17.75
C GLU A 135 17.46 9.19 17.45
N ARG A 136 16.53 8.51 18.13
CA ARG A 136 16.31 7.07 17.94
C ARG A 136 15.83 6.74 16.53
N VAL A 137 14.89 7.52 15.97
CA VAL A 137 14.39 7.29 14.61
C VAL A 137 15.46 7.51 13.57
N LEU A 138 16.24 8.61 13.63
CA LEU A 138 17.28 8.92 12.67
C LEU A 138 18.48 7.97 12.78
N CYS A 139 18.86 7.57 14.01
CA CYS A 139 19.89 6.54 14.21
C CYS A 139 19.48 5.15 13.68
N SER A 140 18.18 4.87 13.62
CA SER A 140 17.64 3.58 13.20
C SER A 140 16.82 3.64 11.91
N VAL A 141 16.94 4.71 11.10
CA VAL A 141 16.15 4.92 9.89
C VAL A 141 16.21 3.74 8.92
N ALA A 142 17.35 3.08 8.79
CA ALA A 142 17.50 1.89 7.95
C ALA A 142 16.55 0.75 8.38
N ALA A 143 16.27 0.59 9.67
CA ALA A 143 15.36 -0.43 10.17
C ALA A 143 13.88 -0.15 9.84
N TYR A 144 13.53 1.10 9.51
CA TYR A 144 12.18 1.45 9.02
C TYR A 144 12.06 1.26 7.50
N ILE A 145 13.16 1.44 6.76
CA ILE A 145 13.21 1.25 5.30
C ILE A 145 13.30 -0.25 4.97
N GLU A 146 14.19 -0.96 5.67
CA GLU A 146 14.41 -2.40 5.53
C GLU A 146 14.23 -3.07 6.90
N PRO A 147 13.01 -3.45 7.27
CA PRO A 147 12.77 -4.15 8.53
C PRO A 147 13.61 -5.44 8.59
N ALA A 148 14.21 -5.71 9.74
CA ALA A 148 14.93 -6.96 9.97
C ALA A 148 14.01 -8.16 9.67
N ALA A 149 14.58 -9.25 9.17
CA ALA A 149 13.83 -10.50 9.02
C ALA A 149 13.24 -10.88 10.37
N LEU A 150 11.93 -11.16 10.37
CA LEU A 150 11.24 -11.63 11.56
C LEU A 150 11.88 -12.98 11.99
N THR A 151 12.17 -13.14 13.25
CA THR A 151 12.64 -14.44 13.82
C THR A 151 11.52 -15.49 13.88
N THR A 152 10.27 -15.04 13.72
CA THR A 152 9.08 -15.88 13.59
C THR A 152 8.81 -16.21 12.12
N PRO A 153 8.11 -17.32 11.82
CA PRO A 153 7.68 -17.63 10.46
C PRO A 153 7.00 -16.42 9.85
N THR A 154 7.49 -15.99 8.69
CA THR A 154 6.92 -14.81 7.99
C THR A 154 5.45 -15.07 7.67
N PRO A 155 4.53 -14.18 8.03
CA PRO A 155 3.14 -14.29 7.64
C PRO A 155 3.04 -14.37 6.12
N ARG A 156 2.12 -15.19 5.63
CA ARG A 156 1.90 -15.41 4.21
C ARG A 156 0.59 -14.82 3.77
N VAL A 157 0.61 -14.08 2.68
CA VAL A 157 -0.58 -13.47 2.11
C VAL A 157 -0.76 -13.96 0.67
N VAL A 158 -1.91 -14.54 0.38
CA VAL A 158 -2.38 -14.75 -0.99
C VAL A 158 -3.18 -13.52 -1.39
N LEU A 159 -2.68 -12.76 -2.35
CA LEU A 159 -3.30 -11.54 -2.82
C LEU A 159 -4.06 -11.83 -4.11
N HIS A 160 -5.39 -11.74 -4.05
CA HIS A 160 -6.29 -12.03 -5.16
C HIS A 160 -6.86 -10.74 -5.76
N CYS A 161 -6.75 -10.60 -7.10
CA CYS A 161 -7.33 -9.50 -7.85
C CYS A 161 -8.05 -10.03 -9.11
N PRO A 162 -9.38 -10.26 -9.05
CA PRO A 162 -10.14 -10.88 -10.14
C PRO A 162 -10.13 -10.07 -11.44
N ALA A 163 -9.95 -8.76 -11.37
CA ALA A 163 -9.88 -7.86 -12.52
C ALA A 163 -8.80 -8.26 -13.56
N LEU A 164 -7.79 -9.03 -13.15
CA LEU A 164 -6.69 -9.48 -14.01
C LEU A 164 -6.99 -10.74 -14.83
N ARG A 165 -8.21 -11.26 -14.77
CA ARG A 165 -8.64 -12.42 -15.57
C ARG A 165 -9.03 -12.06 -16.99
N GLY A 166 -9.51 -10.83 -17.21
CA GLY A 166 -9.97 -10.34 -18.50
C GLY A 166 -8.85 -9.80 -19.38
N SER A 167 -9.24 -9.31 -20.57
CA SER A 167 -8.33 -8.57 -21.45
C SER A 167 -8.19 -7.11 -21.02
N PRO A 168 -7.09 -6.44 -21.38
CA PRO A 168 -6.91 -5.01 -21.09
C PRO A 168 -8.01 -4.15 -21.71
N SER A 169 -8.51 -4.50 -22.89
CA SER A 169 -9.55 -3.76 -23.61
C SER A 169 -10.92 -3.79 -22.90
N ALA A 170 -11.15 -4.78 -22.04
CA ALA A 170 -12.36 -4.88 -21.22
C ALA A 170 -12.19 -4.27 -19.82
N LEU A 171 -10.97 -3.93 -19.43
CA LEU A 171 -10.66 -3.45 -18.07
C LEU A 171 -11.20 -2.04 -17.86
N ARG A 172 -12.15 -1.89 -16.95
CA ARG A 172 -12.77 -0.60 -16.59
C ARG A 172 -11.91 0.17 -15.58
N LEU A 173 -12.19 1.46 -15.42
CA LEU A 173 -11.42 2.31 -14.48
C LEU A 173 -11.52 1.85 -13.02
N SER A 174 -12.70 1.37 -12.57
CA SER A 174 -12.86 0.82 -11.22
C SER A 174 -12.01 -0.43 -11.01
N GLN A 175 -11.91 -1.28 -12.02
CA GLN A 175 -11.06 -2.47 -12.02
C GLN A 175 -9.58 -2.10 -12.10
N LEU A 176 -9.19 -1.13 -12.94
CA LEU A 176 -7.82 -0.60 -12.96
C LEU A 176 -7.40 -0.11 -11.58
N ARG A 177 -8.30 0.59 -10.87
CA ARG A 177 -8.03 1.04 -9.49
C ARG A 177 -7.74 -0.16 -8.58
N ALA A 178 -8.55 -1.22 -8.64
CA ALA A 178 -8.33 -2.43 -7.85
C ALA A 178 -6.96 -3.07 -8.14
N VAL A 179 -6.57 -3.15 -9.42
CA VAL A 179 -5.25 -3.64 -9.85
C VAL A 179 -4.12 -2.81 -9.25
N LEU A 180 -4.21 -1.47 -9.32
CA LEU A 180 -3.18 -0.58 -8.79
C LEU A 180 -3.11 -0.61 -7.26
N VAL A 181 -4.26 -0.76 -6.59
CA VAL A 181 -4.31 -0.95 -5.13
C VAL A 181 -3.67 -2.28 -4.75
N ALA A 182 -3.94 -3.36 -5.50
CA ALA A 182 -3.34 -4.68 -5.26
C ALA A 182 -1.81 -4.65 -5.46
N ASP A 183 -1.31 -4.03 -6.54
CA ASP A 183 0.14 -3.86 -6.77
C ASP A 183 0.80 -3.07 -5.63
N HIS A 184 0.20 -1.94 -5.25
CA HIS A 184 0.71 -1.12 -4.16
C HIS A 184 0.76 -1.90 -2.84
N LEU A 185 -0.31 -2.59 -2.51
CA LEU A 185 -0.41 -3.41 -1.30
C LEU A 185 0.61 -4.55 -1.29
N ALA A 186 0.81 -5.23 -2.43
CA ALA A 186 1.85 -6.25 -2.56
C ALA A 186 3.24 -5.70 -2.25
N ARG A 187 3.56 -4.51 -2.78
CA ARG A 187 4.85 -3.85 -2.53
C ARG A 187 5.04 -3.45 -1.07
N VAL A 188 3.98 -2.93 -0.44
CA VAL A 188 4.01 -2.56 0.99
C VAL A 188 4.22 -3.80 1.86
N LEU A 189 3.46 -4.87 1.62
CA LEU A 189 3.60 -6.13 2.35
C LEU A 189 5.01 -6.73 2.18
N GLN A 190 5.54 -6.75 0.96
CA GLN A 190 6.89 -7.23 0.68
C GLN A 190 7.98 -6.37 1.35
N ALA A 191 7.80 -5.05 1.40
CA ALA A 191 8.69 -4.15 2.14
C ALA A 191 8.72 -4.49 3.64
N HIS A 192 7.61 -5.00 4.18
CA HIS A 192 7.50 -5.51 5.55
C HIS A 192 7.91 -6.99 5.70
N ARG A 193 8.58 -7.57 4.69
CA ARG A 193 9.03 -8.97 4.69
C ARG A 193 7.90 -10.00 4.78
N VAL A 194 6.68 -9.62 4.41
CA VAL A 194 5.56 -10.54 4.25
C VAL A 194 5.69 -11.26 2.91
N SER A 195 5.58 -12.59 2.94
CA SER A 195 5.54 -13.39 1.70
C SER A 195 4.20 -13.18 1.00
N VAL A 196 4.22 -12.67 -0.25
CA VAL A 196 3.00 -12.39 -1.03
C VAL A 196 2.97 -13.24 -2.28
N ARG A 197 1.95 -14.08 -2.40
CA ARG A 197 1.60 -14.81 -3.63
C ARG A 197 0.42 -14.12 -4.31
N ARG A 198 0.56 -13.78 -5.58
CA ARG A 198 -0.43 -13.04 -6.37
C ARG A 198 -1.26 -13.98 -7.22
N VAL A 199 -2.57 -13.84 -7.21
CA VAL A 199 -3.57 -14.66 -7.92
C VAL A 199 -4.62 -13.74 -8.54
N PRO A 200 -5.12 -14.04 -9.74
CA PRO A 200 -4.76 -15.11 -10.66
C PRO A 200 -3.46 -14.83 -11.41
N ALA A 201 -2.86 -15.86 -11.98
CA ALA A 201 -1.85 -15.66 -13.00
C ALA A 201 -2.51 -15.13 -14.29
N VAL A 202 -1.87 -14.17 -14.93
CA VAL A 202 -2.40 -13.53 -16.14
C VAL A 202 -2.38 -14.49 -17.30
N ARG A 203 -3.53 -14.66 -17.97
CA ARG A 203 -3.70 -15.58 -19.12
C ARG A 203 -3.82 -14.87 -20.44
N ASP A 204 -4.39 -13.66 -20.48
CA ASP A 204 -4.51 -12.87 -21.70
C ASP A 204 -3.11 -12.43 -22.17
N PRO A 205 -2.77 -12.65 -23.46
CA PRO A 205 -1.43 -12.37 -23.98
C PRO A 205 -1.07 -10.87 -24.03
N HIS A 206 -2.06 -9.98 -24.02
CA HIS A 206 -1.87 -8.53 -24.08
C HIS A 206 -1.78 -7.90 -22.67
N MET A 207 -2.31 -8.59 -21.66
CA MET A 207 -2.32 -8.07 -20.29
C MET A 207 -0.90 -7.85 -19.71
N PRO A 208 0.08 -8.75 -19.89
CA PRO A 208 1.43 -8.52 -19.39
C PRO A 208 2.06 -7.24 -19.95
N THR A 209 1.88 -6.97 -21.25
CA THR A 209 2.39 -5.74 -21.88
C THR A 209 1.74 -4.50 -21.29
N PHE A 210 0.41 -4.51 -21.09
CA PHE A 210 -0.30 -3.41 -20.49
C PHE A 210 0.12 -3.18 -19.02
N LEU A 211 0.28 -4.24 -18.24
CA LEU A 211 0.77 -4.16 -16.87
C LEU A 211 2.22 -3.62 -16.81
N GLN A 212 3.06 -4.01 -17.76
CA GLN A 212 4.41 -3.47 -17.87
C GLN A 212 4.40 -1.97 -18.19
N GLN A 213 3.51 -1.50 -19.07
CA GLN A 213 3.30 -0.07 -19.31
C GLN A 213 2.94 0.68 -18.02
N LEU A 214 2.10 0.08 -17.17
CA LEU A 214 1.72 0.63 -15.87
C LEU A 214 2.78 0.38 -14.78
N ARG A 215 3.90 -0.29 -15.08
CA ARG A 215 4.94 -0.70 -14.12
C ARG A 215 4.34 -1.49 -12.95
N VAL A 216 3.42 -2.37 -13.29
CA VAL A 216 2.81 -3.36 -12.40
C VAL A 216 3.48 -4.69 -12.66
N ASP A 217 4.03 -5.29 -11.60
CA ASP A 217 4.59 -6.63 -11.64
C ASP A 217 3.52 -7.64 -11.21
N TRP A 218 3.11 -8.53 -12.13
CA TRP A 218 2.11 -9.56 -11.84
C TRP A 218 2.46 -10.86 -12.57
N PRO A 219 2.32 -12.03 -11.93
CA PRO A 219 2.72 -13.29 -12.51
C PRO A 219 1.87 -13.65 -13.74
N ALA A 220 2.54 -14.11 -14.79
CA ALA A 220 1.90 -14.76 -15.92
C ALA A 220 1.78 -16.28 -15.69
N VAL A 221 0.92 -16.93 -16.46
CA VAL A 221 0.71 -18.37 -16.35
C VAL A 221 2.03 -19.11 -16.62
N SER A 222 2.43 -19.95 -15.67
CA SER A 222 3.41 -21.00 -15.89
C SER A 222 2.66 -22.30 -16.12
N GLU A 223 2.96 -23.00 -17.19
CA GLU A 223 2.37 -24.31 -17.52
C GLU A 223 2.72 -25.34 -16.43
N LYS A 224 1.86 -25.50 -15.42
CA LYS A 224 2.02 -26.57 -14.43
C LYS A 224 0.74 -27.38 -14.27
N ALA A 225 0.90 -28.69 -14.36
CA ALA A 225 -0.15 -29.71 -14.31
C ALA A 225 -0.92 -29.83 -12.97
N THR A 226 -0.49 -29.12 -11.93
CA THR A 226 -1.03 -29.29 -10.56
C THR A 226 -2.46 -28.79 -10.45
N THR A 227 -2.80 -27.73 -11.18
CA THR A 227 -4.12 -27.08 -11.14
C THR A 227 -5.26 -27.98 -11.63
N GLU A 228 -4.99 -28.91 -12.55
CA GLU A 228 -6.02 -29.78 -13.13
C GLU A 228 -6.50 -30.86 -12.16
N ALA A 229 -5.60 -31.48 -11.40
CA ALA A 229 -5.95 -32.46 -10.39
C ALA A 229 -6.77 -31.81 -9.26
N LEU A 230 -6.39 -30.62 -8.84
CA LEU A 230 -7.10 -29.84 -7.83
C LEU A 230 -8.50 -29.43 -8.32
N ARG A 231 -8.59 -28.98 -9.58
CA ARG A 231 -9.85 -28.63 -10.24
C ARG A 231 -10.80 -29.82 -10.28
N ASN A 232 -10.35 -30.99 -10.70
CA ASN A 232 -11.16 -32.19 -10.77
C ASN A 232 -11.67 -32.63 -9.39
N ARG A 233 -10.84 -32.51 -8.37
CA ARG A 233 -11.24 -32.75 -6.98
C ARG A 233 -12.30 -31.75 -6.54
N THR A 234 -12.13 -30.46 -6.81
CA THR A 234 -13.09 -29.40 -6.47
C THR A 234 -14.45 -29.64 -7.13
N ILE A 235 -14.48 -30.07 -8.41
CA ILE A 235 -15.73 -30.44 -9.11
C ILE A 235 -16.42 -31.59 -8.39
N ALA A 236 -15.68 -32.65 -8.04
CA ALA A 236 -16.25 -33.81 -7.37
C ALA A 236 -16.85 -33.46 -6.00
N GLU A 237 -16.19 -32.59 -5.23
CA GLU A 237 -16.63 -32.13 -3.91
C GLU A 237 -17.85 -31.17 -4.00
N LEU A 238 -17.87 -30.24 -4.96
CA LEU A 238 -18.98 -29.31 -5.16
C LEU A 238 -20.22 -29.98 -5.74
N SER A 239 -20.04 -31.07 -6.49
CA SER A 239 -21.12 -31.84 -7.13
C SER A 239 -22.20 -30.96 -7.77
N PRO A 240 -21.86 -30.09 -8.74
CA PRO A 240 -22.80 -29.13 -9.32
C PRO A 240 -23.92 -29.87 -10.01
N ALA A 241 -25.21 -29.54 -9.65
CA ALA A 241 -26.37 -30.12 -10.26
C ALA A 241 -26.49 -29.63 -11.72
N ARG A 242 -26.74 -30.56 -12.64
CA ARG A 242 -27.10 -30.23 -14.02
C ARG A 242 -28.60 -30.03 -14.08
N ASP A 243 -29.01 -28.77 -14.25
CA ASP A 243 -30.41 -28.44 -14.45
C ASP A 243 -30.91 -29.04 -15.79
N ALA A 244 -32.20 -29.44 -15.84
CA ALA A 244 -32.79 -29.93 -17.06
C ALA A 244 -33.01 -28.85 -18.16
N GLY A 245 -32.65 -27.60 -17.87
CA GLY A 245 -32.70 -26.48 -18.81
C GLY A 245 -31.35 -26.22 -19.52
N ALA A 246 -31.40 -25.43 -20.59
CA ALA A 246 -30.18 -25.01 -21.29
C ALA A 246 -29.30 -24.14 -20.37
N LEU A 247 -28.17 -24.69 -19.92
CA LEU A 247 -27.16 -23.94 -19.19
C LEU A 247 -26.37 -23.05 -20.18
N PRO A 248 -25.90 -21.89 -19.74
CA PRO A 248 -24.95 -21.07 -20.52
C PRO A 248 -23.75 -21.92 -20.99
N PRO A 249 -23.14 -21.61 -22.15
CA PRO A 249 -21.93 -22.28 -22.58
C PRO A 249 -20.86 -22.15 -21.48
N ASP A 250 -20.00 -23.15 -21.34
CA ASP A 250 -18.94 -23.24 -20.33
C ASP A 250 -19.41 -23.35 -18.85
N THR A 251 -20.69 -23.61 -18.62
CA THR A 251 -21.24 -23.85 -17.29
C THR A 251 -21.35 -25.35 -17.01
N LEU A 252 -20.74 -25.80 -15.92
CA LEU A 252 -20.73 -27.21 -15.50
C LEU A 252 -21.98 -27.61 -14.73
N GLY A 253 -22.61 -26.64 -14.06
CA GLY A 253 -23.82 -26.87 -13.28
C GLY A 253 -24.09 -25.75 -12.29
N ARG A 254 -25.07 -25.96 -11.44
CA ARG A 254 -25.47 -25.04 -10.37
C ARG A 254 -25.23 -25.65 -9.00
N VAL A 255 -24.61 -24.88 -8.11
CA VAL A 255 -24.44 -25.22 -6.69
C VAL A 255 -25.42 -24.41 -5.88
N CYS A 256 -26.24 -25.11 -5.05
CA CYS A 256 -27.13 -24.46 -4.10
C CYS A 256 -26.33 -23.99 -2.88
N LEU A 257 -26.49 -22.74 -2.52
CA LEU A 257 -25.83 -22.09 -1.37
C LEU A 257 -26.86 -21.69 -0.28
N LYS A 258 -28.16 -22.00 -0.51
CA LYS A 258 -29.25 -21.52 0.35
C LYS A 258 -29.09 -21.96 1.80
N GLU A 259 -28.78 -23.22 2.05
CA GLU A 259 -28.57 -23.74 3.41
C GLU A 259 -27.41 -23.02 4.11
N LEU A 260 -26.26 -22.87 3.43
CA LEU A 260 -25.10 -22.15 3.96
C LEU A 260 -25.43 -20.68 4.26
N MET A 261 -26.24 -20.05 3.41
CA MET A 261 -26.68 -18.67 3.61
C MET A 261 -27.66 -18.52 4.78
N GLU A 262 -28.60 -19.46 4.96
CA GLU A 262 -29.55 -19.47 6.07
C GLU A 262 -28.84 -19.72 7.41
N GLU A 263 -27.93 -20.66 7.46
CA GLU A 263 -27.21 -21.02 8.69
C GLU A 263 -26.21 -19.94 9.14
N ARG A 264 -25.42 -19.38 8.23
CA ARG A 264 -24.24 -18.58 8.57
C ARG A 264 -24.04 -17.35 7.69
N GLY A 265 -24.48 -17.35 6.43
CA GLY A 265 -24.13 -16.32 5.46
C GLY A 265 -24.66 -14.94 5.83
N ARG A 266 -25.86 -14.85 6.38
CA ARG A 266 -26.49 -13.58 6.79
C ARG A 266 -25.75 -12.93 7.95
N THR A 267 -25.30 -13.71 8.92
CA THR A 267 -24.51 -13.21 10.07
C THR A 267 -23.09 -12.82 9.65
N ALA A 268 -22.57 -13.40 8.59
CA ALA A 268 -21.27 -13.05 8.01
C ALA A 268 -21.31 -11.83 7.09
N GLY A 269 -22.51 -11.28 6.81
CA GLY A 269 -22.67 -10.04 6.03
C GLY A 269 -22.73 -10.24 4.51
N TYR A 270 -22.93 -11.47 4.01
CA TYR A 270 -23.14 -11.73 2.59
C TYR A 270 -24.53 -11.26 2.12
N ASP A 271 -24.63 -10.91 0.84
CA ASP A 271 -25.89 -10.50 0.22
C ASP A 271 -26.90 -11.67 0.28
N PRO A 272 -28.10 -11.46 0.86
CA PRO A 272 -29.10 -12.52 1.00
C PRO A 272 -29.61 -13.10 -0.33
N ASN A 273 -29.35 -12.43 -1.45
CA ASN A 273 -29.72 -12.91 -2.79
C ASN A 273 -28.72 -13.92 -3.37
N VAL A 274 -27.61 -14.21 -2.70
CA VAL A 274 -26.63 -15.22 -3.12
C VAL A 274 -27.07 -16.59 -2.61
N ASP A 275 -28.15 -17.12 -3.18
CA ASP A 275 -28.74 -18.44 -2.82
C ASP A 275 -28.20 -19.59 -3.69
N SER A 276 -27.64 -19.27 -4.83
CA SER A 276 -27.08 -20.25 -5.77
C SER A 276 -25.93 -19.67 -6.59
N CYS A 277 -25.04 -20.52 -7.06
CA CYS A 277 -23.95 -20.16 -7.93
C CYS A 277 -23.89 -21.06 -9.17
N LEU A 278 -23.87 -20.44 -10.37
CA LEU A 278 -23.52 -21.16 -11.60
C LEU A 278 -21.99 -21.33 -11.61
N VAL A 279 -21.57 -22.57 -11.67
CA VAL A 279 -20.15 -22.93 -11.67
C VAL A 279 -19.68 -23.07 -13.10
N SER A 280 -18.87 -22.11 -13.54
CA SER A 280 -18.19 -22.15 -14.82
C SER A 280 -16.79 -22.77 -14.70
N GLU A 281 -16.23 -23.22 -15.82
CA GLU A 281 -14.84 -23.68 -15.92
C GLU A 281 -13.85 -22.66 -15.38
N ASP A 282 -14.08 -21.41 -15.69
CA ASP A 282 -13.28 -20.28 -15.23
C ASP A 282 -13.31 -20.10 -13.70
N LEU A 283 -14.50 -20.17 -13.09
CA LEU A 283 -14.66 -20.04 -11.66
C LEU A 283 -13.98 -21.17 -10.91
N LEU A 284 -14.08 -22.40 -11.42
CA LEU A 284 -13.35 -23.55 -10.85
C LEU A 284 -11.85 -23.43 -10.98
N SER A 285 -11.37 -22.99 -12.15
CA SER A 285 -9.94 -22.76 -12.35
C SER A 285 -9.40 -21.72 -11.39
N LEU A 286 -10.15 -20.67 -11.11
CA LEU A 286 -9.79 -19.66 -10.12
C LEU A 286 -9.75 -20.22 -8.71
N LEU A 287 -10.79 -20.98 -8.33
CA LEU A 287 -10.86 -21.57 -7.00
C LEU A 287 -9.71 -22.56 -6.77
N ALA A 288 -9.41 -23.40 -7.78
CA ALA A 288 -8.27 -24.31 -7.74
C ALA A 288 -6.93 -23.57 -7.63
N GLU A 289 -6.75 -22.47 -8.36
CA GLU A 289 -5.54 -21.65 -8.30
C GLU A 289 -5.37 -21.00 -6.92
N LEU A 290 -6.45 -20.53 -6.30
CA LEU A 290 -6.45 -20.02 -4.93
C LEU A 290 -6.10 -21.09 -3.91
N GLN A 291 -6.70 -22.29 -4.03
CA GLN A 291 -6.37 -23.43 -3.16
C GLN A 291 -4.91 -23.87 -3.31
N GLU A 292 -4.40 -23.94 -4.53
CA GLU A 292 -2.99 -24.23 -4.79
C GLU A 292 -2.07 -23.17 -4.17
N ALA A 293 -2.43 -21.88 -4.32
CA ALA A 293 -1.67 -20.79 -3.72
C ALA A 293 -1.55 -20.91 -2.20
N VAL A 294 -2.60 -21.39 -1.57
CA VAL A 294 -2.64 -21.64 -0.13
C VAL A 294 -1.82 -22.89 0.25
N GLN A 295 -1.95 -23.99 -0.49
CA GLN A 295 -1.28 -25.28 -0.20
C GLN A 295 0.23 -25.18 -0.42
N ALA A 296 0.70 -24.63 -1.52
CA ALA A 296 2.13 -24.44 -1.78
C ALA A 296 2.84 -23.64 -0.68
N GLY A 297 2.09 -22.76 -0.02
CA GLY A 297 2.58 -22.06 1.16
C GLY A 297 2.77 -22.95 2.39
N ALA A 298 2.04 -24.05 2.52
CA ALA A 298 2.16 -24.98 3.65
C ALA A 298 3.36 -25.92 3.50
N GLU A 299 3.69 -26.33 2.29
CA GLU A 299 4.80 -27.25 1.99
C GLU A 299 6.18 -26.61 2.22
N ASP A 300 6.36 -25.35 1.86
CA ASP A 300 7.60 -24.61 2.15
C ASP A 300 7.92 -24.49 3.65
N SER A 301 6.92 -24.65 4.53
CA SER A 301 7.10 -24.61 5.98
C SER A 301 7.63 -25.91 6.55
N SER A 302 7.49 -27.03 5.83
CA SER A 302 7.89 -28.37 6.32
C SER A 302 9.39 -28.66 6.15
N LEU A 303 10.12 -27.82 5.41
CA LEU A 303 11.55 -28.00 5.14
C LEU A 303 12.50 -27.33 6.15
N GLY A 304 12.00 -26.65 7.17
CA GLY A 304 12.84 -25.96 8.15
C GLY A 304 12.30 -25.98 9.56
N LEU A 305 12.88 -26.82 10.42
CA LEU A 305 12.74 -26.90 11.88
C LEU A 305 11.35 -27.28 12.41
N ALA A 306 11.34 -28.39 13.19
CA ALA A 306 10.19 -28.88 13.91
C ALA A 306 9.41 -27.79 14.62
N ALA A 307 8.26 -27.43 14.09
CA ALA A 307 7.32 -26.53 14.72
C ALA A 307 6.73 -27.22 15.95
N ALA A 308 6.65 -26.49 17.05
CA ALA A 308 5.92 -26.93 18.23
C ALA A 308 4.46 -27.28 17.85
N PRO A 309 3.86 -28.33 18.43
CA PRO A 309 2.57 -28.88 18.01
C PRO A 309 1.36 -27.95 18.18
N ASP A 310 1.53 -26.79 18.81
CA ASP A 310 0.45 -25.79 19.04
C ASP A 310 0.52 -24.54 18.14
N ALA A 311 1.55 -24.40 17.32
CA ALA A 311 1.56 -23.37 16.27
C ALA A 311 0.83 -23.94 15.06
N GLY A 312 -0.46 -23.70 14.94
CA GLY A 312 -1.31 -24.15 13.83
C GLY A 312 -0.61 -23.95 12.49
N ALA A 313 -0.59 -25.00 11.66
CA ALA A 313 0.04 -25.12 10.35
C ALA A 313 0.02 -23.77 9.60
N GLY A 314 1.20 -23.23 9.28
CA GLY A 314 1.53 -21.93 8.71
C GLY A 314 0.35 -21.00 8.42
N SER A 315 0.08 -20.05 9.32
CA SER A 315 -1.04 -19.12 9.18
C SER A 315 -0.90 -18.34 7.87
N TYR A 316 -1.80 -18.56 6.92
CA TYR A 316 -1.95 -17.77 5.72
C TYR A 316 -3.20 -16.91 5.79
N MET A 317 -3.19 -15.79 5.09
CA MET A 317 -4.37 -14.93 4.90
C MET A 317 -4.59 -14.73 3.41
N VAL A 318 -5.82 -14.84 2.96
CA VAL A 318 -6.22 -14.50 1.59
C VAL A 318 -6.82 -13.10 1.61
N LEU A 319 -6.28 -12.20 0.80
CA LEU A 319 -6.76 -10.84 0.69
C LEU A 319 -7.29 -10.62 -0.72
N HIS A 320 -8.59 -10.47 -0.82
CA HIS A 320 -9.29 -10.17 -2.07
C HIS A 320 -9.36 -8.66 -2.28
N VAL A 321 -8.73 -8.16 -3.33
CA VAL A 321 -8.82 -6.75 -3.76
C VAL A 321 -9.70 -6.70 -4.99
N VAL A 322 -10.92 -6.23 -4.81
CA VAL A 322 -11.98 -6.28 -5.83
C VAL A 322 -12.53 -4.90 -6.13
N SER A 323 -13.00 -4.68 -7.34
CA SER A 323 -13.81 -3.49 -7.63
C SER A 323 -15.23 -3.68 -7.09
N CYS A 324 -15.93 -2.60 -6.80
CA CYS A 324 -17.33 -2.65 -6.37
C CYS A 324 -18.25 -3.34 -7.41
N GLU A 325 -17.83 -3.40 -8.68
CA GLU A 325 -18.57 -4.06 -9.75
C GLU A 325 -18.43 -5.58 -9.68
N GLU A 326 -17.39 -6.09 -9.03
CA GLU A 326 -17.07 -7.53 -8.93
C GLU A 326 -17.45 -8.12 -7.57
N GLU A 327 -17.92 -7.30 -6.63
CA GLU A 327 -18.18 -7.71 -5.25
C GLU A 327 -19.16 -8.88 -5.15
N PHE A 328 -20.24 -8.85 -5.94
CA PHE A 328 -21.26 -9.91 -5.94
C PHE A 328 -20.71 -11.26 -6.46
N GLN A 329 -19.85 -11.22 -7.46
CA GLN A 329 -19.20 -12.44 -7.95
C GLN A 329 -18.14 -12.96 -6.95
N GLN A 330 -17.46 -12.05 -6.26
CA GLN A 330 -16.53 -12.44 -5.20
C GLN A 330 -17.27 -13.15 -4.06
N GLN A 331 -18.42 -12.65 -3.64
CA GLN A 331 -19.23 -13.32 -2.61
C GLN A 331 -19.63 -14.75 -2.99
N LYS A 332 -19.93 -15.00 -4.27
CA LYS A 332 -20.20 -16.37 -4.76
C LYS A 332 -18.96 -17.27 -4.64
N LEU A 333 -17.79 -16.76 -5.00
CA LEU A 333 -16.53 -17.48 -4.87
C LEU A 333 -16.24 -17.83 -3.40
N ASP A 334 -16.44 -16.88 -2.50
CA ASP A 334 -16.23 -17.06 -1.07
C ASP A 334 -17.14 -18.15 -0.48
N LEU A 335 -18.40 -18.13 -0.86
CA LEU A 335 -19.38 -19.11 -0.41
C LEU A 335 -19.10 -20.52 -0.98
N LEU A 336 -18.65 -20.61 -2.24
CA LEU A 336 -18.18 -21.87 -2.80
C LEU A 336 -16.96 -22.40 -2.05
N TRP A 337 -16.02 -21.53 -1.74
CA TRP A 337 -14.85 -21.92 -0.95
C TRP A 337 -15.23 -22.32 0.47
N TRP A 338 -16.16 -21.60 1.09
CA TRP A 338 -16.68 -21.94 2.42
C TRP A 338 -17.35 -23.30 2.46
N LYS A 339 -18.05 -23.67 1.38
CA LYS A 339 -18.65 -25.01 1.25
C LYS A 339 -17.60 -26.13 1.24
N LEU A 340 -16.42 -25.86 0.69
CA LEU A 340 -15.29 -26.81 0.62
C LEU A 340 -14.44 -26.80 1.90
N ASP A 341 -14.24 -25.64 2.50
CA ASP A 341 -13.44 -25.45 3.72
C ASP A 341 -14.16 -24.55 4.71
N HIS A 342 -14.64 -25.14 5.78
CA HIS A 342 -15.38 -24.42 6.83
C HIS A 342 -14.56 -23.34 7.54
N GLN A 343 -13.23 -23.38 7.45
CA GLN A 343 -12.33 -22.36 8.02
C GLN A 343 -11.99 -21.23 7.04
N ALA A 344 -12.35 -21.37 5.76
CA ALA A 344 -12.03 -20.39 4.74
C ALA A 344 -12.44 -18.94 5.12
N PRO A 345 -13.65 -18.68 5.67
CA PRO A 345 -14.06 -17.32 6.02
C PRO A 345 -13.18 -16.64 7.08
N LEU A 346 -12.56 -17.42 7.97
CA LEU A 346 -11.68 -16.89 9.03
C LEU A 346 -10.36 -16.36 8.47
N ARG A 347 -9.97 -16.84 7.31
CA ARG A 347 -8.68 -16.57 6.65
C ARG A 347 -8.81 -15.60 5.48
N GLN A 348 -10.02 -15.21 5.11
CA GLN A 348 -10.30 -14.30 4.00
C GLN A 348 -10.58 -12.90 4.50
N LYS A 349 -10.04 -11.90 3.81
CA LYS A 349 -10.32 -10.47 4.00
C LYS A 349 -10.60 -9.84 2.64
N HIS A 350 -11.49 -8.86 2.63
CA HIS A 350 -11.94 -8.19 1.44
C HIS A 350 -11.60 -6.70 1.49
N LEU A 351 -11.01 -6.20 0.42
CA LEU A 351 -10.83 -4.78 0.16
C LEU A 351 -11.62 -4.43 -1.10
N VAL A 352 -12.85 -3.96 -0.91
CA VAL A 352 -13.70 -3.52 -2.01
C VAL A 352 -13.35 -2.09 -2.38
N CYS A 353 -12.86 -1.90 -3.59
CA CYS A 353 -12.51 -0.60 -4.14
C CYS A 353 -13.78 0.10 -4.66
N GLY A 354 -14.00 1.32 -4.20
CA GLY A 354 -15.13 2.14 -4.62
C GLY A 354 -15.06 2.53 -6.09
N PRO A 355 -16.18 2.97 -6.68
CA PRO A 355 -16.30 3.26 -8.11
C PRO A 355 -15.42 4.43 -8.53
N VAL A 356 -14.90 4.36 -9.76
CA VAL A 356 -14.18 5.46 -10.41
C VAL A 356 -15.09 6.10 -11.45
N LYS A 357 -15.35 7.38 -11.29
CA LYS A 357 -16.11 8.20 -12.25
C LYS A 357 -15.22 9.23 -12.91
N ALA A 358 -15.34 9.37 -14.21
CA ALA A 358 -14.59 10.35 -15.00
C ALA A 358 -15.55 11.46 -15.45
N ALA A 359 -15.31 12.68 -14.96
CA ALA A 359 -16.14 13.82 -15.34
C ALA A 359 -15.94 14.18 -16.83
N GLY A 360 -17.03 14.24 -17.59
CA GLY A 360 -17.00 14.59 -19.01
C GLY A 360 -16.56 13.49 -19.96
N ALA A 361 -16.36 12.26 -19.47
CA ALA A 361 -16.05 11.09 -20.32
C ALA A 361 -17.23 10.09 -20.34
N PRO A 362 -17.33 9.27 -21.37
CA PRO A 362 -18.28 8.17 -21.41
C PRO A 362 -18.00 7.18 -20.26
N SER A 363 -19.06 6.59 -19.71
CA SER A 363 -18.95 5.56 -18.67
C SER A 363 -18.22 4.29 -19.13
N THR A 364 -17.99 4.17 -20.44
CA THR A 364 -17.34 3.02 -21.10
C THR A 364 -15.83 3.19 -21.22
N LEU A 365 -15.24 4.29 -20.71
CA LEU A 365 -13.78 4.51 -20.83
C LEU A 365 -13.01 3.34 -20.20
N THR A 366 -12.17 2.71 -21.00
CA THR A 366 -11.33 1.58 -20.62
C THR A 366 -10.00 2.02 -20.01
N ALA A 367 -9.30 1.11 -19.36
CA ALA A 367 -8.01 1.39 -18.75
C ALA A 367 -6.92 1.76 -19.77
N PRO A 368 -6.79 1.08 -20.94
CA PRO A 368 -5.86 1.52 -21.99
C PRO A 368 -6.18 2.90 -22.55
N GLU A 369 -7.46 3.18 -22.87
CA GLU A 369 -7.87 4.52 -23.35
C GLU A 369 -7.54 5.62 -22.35
N TYR A 370 -7.70 5.34 -21.06
CA TYR A 370 -7.32 6.27 -20.00
C TYR A 370 -5.81 6.47 -19.92
N TYR A 371 -5.02 5.40 -20.09
CA TYR A 371 -3.56 5.49 -20.16
C TYR A 371 -3.14 6.38 -21.32
N ASP A 372 -3.66 6.12 -22.53
CA ASP A 372 -3.34 6.88 -23.73
C ASP A 372 -3.71 8.36 -23.61
N LEU A 373 -4.89 8.65 -23.00
CA LEU A 373 -5.31 10.00 -22.72
C LEU A 373 -4.31 10.74 -21.79
N ARG A 374 -3.92 10.10 -20.70
CA ARG A 374 -2.97 10.70 -19.76
C ARG A 374 -1.57 10.84 -20.36
N HIS A 375 -1.15 9.88 -21.14
CA HIS A 375 0.12 9.94 -21.87
C HIS A 375 0.14 11.13 -22.86
N ALA A 376 -0.89 11.27 -23.68
CA ALA A 376 -1.00 12.38 -24.62
C ALA A 376 -1.02 13.76 -23.91
N GLN A 377 -1.71 13.86 -22.78
CA GLN A 377 -1.76 15.07 -21.97
C GLN A 377 -0.38 15.41 -21.35
N VAL A 378 0.38 14.42 -20.90
CA VAL A 378 1.74 14.62 -20.37
C VAL A 378 2.68 15.09 -21.49
N CYS A 379 2.63 14.46 -22.67
CA CYS A 379 3.41 14.87 -23.84
C CYS A 379 3.10 16.32 -24.24
N LYS A 380 1.82 16.67 -24.35
CA LYS A 380 1.37 18.03 -24.69
C LYS A 380 1.84 19.08 -23.66
N ALA A 381 1.70 18.78 -22.37
CA ALA A 381 2.15 19.68 -21.30
C ALA A 381 3.68 19.88 -21.31
N SER A 382 4.43 18.85 -21.64
CA SER A 382 5.89 18.89 -21.76
C SER A 382 6.34 19.65 -22.99
N ALA A 383 5.68 19.44 -24.15
CA ALA A 383 5.98 20.15 -25.41
C ALA A 383 5.76 21.67 -25.27
N VAL A 384 4.74 22.10 -24.55
CA VAL A 384 4.50 23.52 -24.27
C VAL A 384 5.65 24.15 -23.47
N LYS A 385 6.27 23.39 -22.58
CA LYS A 385 7.33 23.88 -21.68
C LYS A 385 8.74 23.82 -22.28
N HIS A 386 9.03 22.79 -23.07
CA HIS A 386 10.38 22.47 -23.51
C HIS A 386 10.58 22.51 -25.03
N GLY A 387 9.53 22.76 -25.84
CA GLY A 387 9.57 22.77 -27.30
C GLY A 387 8.95 21.52 -27.92
N ARG A 388 8.71 21.54 -29.25
CA ARG A 388 7.93 20.51 -29.96
C ARG A 388 8.71 19.26 -30.39
N ASP A 389 10.03 19.31 -30.42
CA ASP A 389 10.86 18.24 -31.00
C ASP A 389 11.20 17.10 -30.00
N LEU A 390 10.55 17.08 -28.85
CA LEU A 390 10.85 16.13 -27.77
C LEU A 390 10.35 14.71 -28.04
N GLU A 391 9.34 14.55 -28.90
CA GLU A 391 8.72 13.24 -29.16
C GLU A 391 9.66 12.28 -29.92
N GLN A 392 10.68 12.80 -30.58
CA GLN A 392 11.66 12.01 -31.36
C GLN A 392 12.86 11.55 -30.51
N ASP A 393 13.02 12.06 -29.29
CA ASP A 393 14.10 11.70 -28.40
C ASP A 393 13.71 10.49 -27.51
N PRO A 394 14.40 9.34 -27.62
CA PRO A 394 14.12 8.16 -26.79
C PRO A 394 14.16 8.42 -25.28
N ALA A 395 15.00 9.37 -24.84
CA ALA A 395 15.06 9.75 -23.43
C ALA A 395 13.78 10.40 -22.94
N TRP A 396 13.14 11.23 -23.79
CA TRP A 396 11.86 11.84 -23.47
C TRP A 396 10.69 10.86 -23.52
N THR A 397 10.73 9.88 -24.40
CA THR A 397 9.73 8.79 -24.45
C THR A 397 9.64 8.07 -23.09
N GLU A 398 10.79 7.73 -22.50
CA GLU A 398 10.83 7.11 -21.17
C GLU A 398 10.33 8.07 -20.07
N ILE A 399 10.71 9.34 -20.11
CA ILE A 399 10.24 10.36 -19.16
C ILE A 399 8.72 10.50 -19.23
N PHE A 400 8.14 10.57 -20.44
CA PHE A 400 6.69 10.65 -20.63
C PHE A 400 5.98 9.41 -20.06
N SER A 401 6.50 8.22 -20.32
CA SER A 401 5.99 6.98 -19.76
C SER A 401 5.99 7.03 -18.21
N VAL A 402 7.11 7.39 -17.62
CA VAL A 402 7.24 7.49 -16.14
C VAL A 402 6.27 8.50 -15.55
N LEU A 403 6.17 9.69 -16.13
CA LEU A 403 5.28 10.74 -15.65
C LEU A 403 3.80 10.38 -15.80
N SER A 404 3.44 9.71 -16.90
CA SER A 404 2.07 9.23 -17.14
C SER A 404 1.66 8.20 -16.09
N VAL A 405 2.52 7.21 -15.86
CA VAL A 405 2.27 6.18 -14.84
C VAL A 405 2.20 6.80 -13.44
N ALA A 406 3.10 7.73 -13.11
CA ALA A 406 3.09 8.41 -11.83
C ALA A 406 1.78 9.20 -11.63
N THR A 407 1.28 9.87 -12.69
CA THR A 407 0.01 10.58 -12.66
C THR A 407 -1.15 9.62 -12.41
N ILE A 408 -1.25 8.54 -13.19
CA ILE A 408 -2.31 7.54 -13.07
C ILE A 408 -2.31 6.88 -11.68
N LYS A 409 -1.15 6.40 -11.22
CA LYS A 409 -1.03 5.78 -9.89
C LYS A 409 -1.40 6.76 -8.77
N PHE A 410 -0.93 7.99 -8.84
CA PHE A 410 -1.25 9.00 -7.84
C PHE A 410 -2.75 9.31 -7.81
N GLU A 411 -3.40 9.52 -8.96
CA GLU A 411 -4.83 9.78 -9.05
C GLU A 411 -5.64 8.61 -8.49
N MET A 412 -5.32 7.38 -8.86
CA MET A 412 -6.06 6.19 -8.43
C MET A 412 -5.89 5.85 -6.95
N LEU A 413 -4.73 6.18 -6.36
CA LEU A 413 -4.37 5.85 -4.98
C LEU A 413 -4.52 7.02 -4.00
N SER A 414 -4.82 8.23 -4.46
CA SER A 414 -4.89 9.43 -3.61
C SER A 414 -6.07 9.48 -2.64
N THR A 415 -7.08 8.65 -2.87
CA THR A 415 -8.31 8.57 -2.06
C THR A 415 -8.40 7.20 -1.41
N ALA A 416 -8.99 7.11 -0.21
CA ALA A 416 -9.21 5.84 0.47
C ALA A 416 -9.84 4.80 -0.48
N PRO A 417 -9.35 3.56 -0.52
CA PRO A 417 -9.76 2.57 -1.53
C PRO A 417 -11.27 2.38 -1.64
N GLN A 418 -11.98 2.36 -0.53
CA GLN A 418 -13.44 2.15 -0.47
C GLN A 418 -14.25 3.37 -0.93
N SER A 419 -13.65 4.55 -0.96
CA SER A 419 -14.35 5.77 -1.35
C SER A 419 -14.47 5.89 -2.86
N GLN A 420 -15.55 6.53 -3.34
CA GLN A 420 -15.69 6.90 -4.74
C GLN A 420 -14.55 7.84 -5.15
N LEU A 421 -13.96 7.61 -6.31
CA LEU A 421 -12.99 8.47 -6.94
C LEU A 421 -13.62 9.22 -8.12
N LEU A 422 -13.44 10.54 -8.16
CA LEU A 422 -13.85 11.37 -9.28
C LEU A 422 -12.59 11.89 -10.01
N LEU A 423 -12.42 11.46 -11.25
CA LEU A 423 -11.32 11.89 -12.11
C LEU A 423 -11.71 13.13 -12.92
N ALA A 424 -10.85 14.12 -12.91
CA ALA A 424 -10.92 15.26 -13.81
C ALA A 424 -10.07 14.97 -15.07
N LEU A 425 -10.70 14.86 -16.23
CA LEU A 425 -10.01 14.50 -17.49
C LEU A 425 -9.63 15.69 -18.36
N ALA A 426 -9.96 16.91 -17.97
CA ALA A 426 -9.60 18.11 -18.73
C ALA A 426 -8.09 18.31 -18.82
N ASP A 427 -7.59 18.83 -19.94
CA ASP A 427 -6.16 19.13 -20.16
C ASP A 427 -5.54 19.99 -19.05
N SER A 428 -6.35 20.90 -18.46
CA SER A 428 -5.94 21.75 -17.34
C SER A 428 -5.73 21.00 -16.01
N SER A 429 -6.19 19.74 -15.93
CA SER A 429 -6.04 18.91 -14.70
C SER A 429 -4.62 18.39 -14.49
N ILE A 430 -3.81 18.29 -15.55
CA ILE A 430 -2.40 17.96 -15.43
C ILE A 430 -1.62 19.24 -15.12
N SER A 431 -1.57 19.57 -13.84
CA SER A 431 -0.74 20.67 -13.35
C SER A 431 0.65 20.16 -13.00
N THR A 432 1.64 20.60 -13.76
CA THR A 432 3.07 20.42 -13.37
C THR A 432 3.45 21.28 -12.17
N LYS A 433 2.56 22.18 -11.73
CA LYS A 433 2.79 23.12 -10.63
C LYS A 433 1.99 22.80 -9.37
N GLY A 434 1.06 21.83 -9.43
CA GLY A 434 0.22 21.45 -8.28
C GLY A 434 0.98 20.59 -7.27
N SER A 435 0.87 20.92 -5.98
CA SER A 435 1.51 20.17 -4.88
C SER A 435 0.89 18.79 -4.61
N LYS A 436 -0.14 18.39 -5.36
CA LYS A 436 -0.88 17.14 -5.18
C LYS A 436 -0.99 16.39 -6.52
N SER A 437 0.13 15.92 -7.04
CA SER A 437 0.14 15.17 -8.30
C SER A 437 1.32 14.19 -8.34
N GLY A 438 1.21 13.13 -9.14
CA GLY A 438 2.29 12.19 -9.37
C GLY A 438 3.52 12.84 -9.98
N THR A 439 3.33 13.79 -10.90
CA THR A 439 4.42 14.58 -11.49
C THR A 439 5.16 15.41 -10.46
N PHE A 440 4.48 15.97 -9.46
CA PHE A 440 5.11 16.68 -8.35
C PHE A 440 5.98 15.76 -7.49
N VAL A 441 5.53 14.56 -7.20
CA VAL A 441 6.33 13.55 -6.48
C VAL A 441 7.58 13.23 -7.27
N MET A 442 7.46 12.93 -8.56
CA MET A 442 8.61 12.62 -9.44
C MET A 442 9.60 13.78 -9.54
N TYR A 443 9.09 15.01 -9.66
CA TYR A 443 9.92 16.21 -9.67
C TYR A 443 10.74 16.36 -8.37
N ASN A 444 10.12 16.14 -7.21
CA ASN A 444 10.83 16.22 -5.94
C ASN A 444 11.85 15.10 -5.76
N CYS A 445 11.54 13.88 -6.23
CA CYS A 445 12.51 12.78 -6.25
C CYS A 445 13.74 13.13 -7.10
N ALA A 446 13.53 13.66 -8.30
CA ALA A 446 14.61 14.10 -9.18
C ALA A 446 15.43 15.23 -8.57
N ARG A 447 14.74 16.21 -7.95
CA ARG A 447 15.42 17.33 -7.26
C ARG A 447 16.26 16.85 -6.09
N LEU A 448 15.76 15.92 -5.28
CA LEU A 448 16.52 15.33 -4.18
C LEU A 448 17.73 14.53 -4.71
N ALA A 449 17.57 13.74 -5.76
CA ALA A 449 18.67 13.01 -6.38
C ALA A 449 19.77 13.94 -6.87
N THR A 450 19.42 15.05 -7.53
CA THR A 450 20.37 16.08 -7.97
C THR A 450 21.07 16.75 -6.79
N LEU A 451 20.33 17.02 -5.69
CA LEU A 451 20.91 17.59 -4.47
C LEU A 451 21.96 16.67 -3.85
N PHE A 452 21.65 15.37 -3.73
CA PHE A 452 22.58 14.39 -3.19
C PHE A 452 23.80 14.19 -4.08
N GLU A 453 23.63 14.15 -5.40
CA GLU A 453 24.74 14.04 -6.33
C GLU A 453 25.63 15.29 -6.29
N GLY A 454 25.04 16.48 -6.29
CA GLY A 454 25.79 17.74 -6.15
C GLY A 454 26.57 17.83 -4.83
N TYR A 455 25.96 17.38 -3.73
CA TYR A 455 26.67 17.30 -2.45
C TYR A 455 27.85 16.32 -2.51
N LYS A 456 27.64 15.12 -3.06
CA LYS A 456 28.70 14.11 -3.22
C LYS A 456 29.86 14.65 -4.03
N CYS A 457 29.61 15.25 -5.19
CA CYS A 457 30.65 15.89 -6.00
C CYS A 457 31.41 17.00 -5.23
N SER A 458 30.68 17.80 -4.44
CA SER A 458 31.29 18.86 -3.64
C SER A 458 32.18 18.32 -2.52
N VAL A 459 31.81 17.21 -1.91
CA VAL A 459 32.66 16.50 -0.92
C VAL A 459 33.91 15.91 -1.59
N GLU A 460 33.77 15.29 -2.76
CA GLU A 460 34.91 14.74 -3.53
C GLU A 460 35.88 15.81 -3.97
N GLN A 461 35.39 17.02 -4.22
CA GLN A 461 36.24 18.21 -4.54
C GLN A 461 36.78 18.89 -3.31
N GLY A 462 36.47 18.44 -2.11
CA GLY A 462 36.92 19.05 -0.86
C GLY A 462 36.23 20.38 -0.52
N LEU A 463 35.14 20.73 -1.21
CA LEU A 463 34.36 21.96 -0.99
C LEU A 463 33.44 21.86 0.23
N TYR A 464 32.93 20.67 0.50
CA TYR A 464 32.08 20.39 1.67
C TYR A 464 32.68 19.27 2.54
N PRO A 465 32.49 19.33 3.87
CA PRO A 465 32.84 18.23 4.74
C PRO A 465 31.87 17.05 4.53
N THR A 466 32.31 15.86 4.86
CA THR A 466 31.45 14.70 4.99
C THR A 466 30.43 14.91 6.13
N PHE A 467 29.22 14.36 5.99
CA PHE A 467 28.29 14.39 7.10
C PHE A 467 28.87 13.72 8.34
N PRO A 468 28.70 14.35 9.50
CA PRO A 468 29.10 13.73 10.76
C PRO A 468 28.21 12.49 11.02
N PRO A 469 28.72 11.52 11.79
CA PRO A 469 27.89 10.40 12.21
C PRO A 469 26.68 10.89 13.00
N VAL A 470 25.52 10.25 12.78
CA VAL A 470 24.24 10.67 13.42
C VAL A 470 24.37 10.77 14.94
N SER A 471 25.17 9.88 15.57
CA SER A 471 25.43 9.87 17.00
C SER A 471 26.17 11.12 17.54
N SER A 472 26.71 11.95 16.68
CA SER A 472 27.40 13.21 17.06
C SER A 472 26.52 14.45 16.85
N LEU A 473 25.28 14.29 16.37
CA LEU A 473 24.35 15.39 16.16
C LEU A 473 23.67 15.81 17.45
N ASP A 474 23.48 17.11 17.63
CA ASP A 474 22.68 17.65 18.74
C ASP A 474 21.20 17.70 18.37
N PHE A 475 20.45 16.69 18.78
CA PHE A 475 19.01 16.59 18.53
C PHE A 475 18.17 17.54 19.40
N SER A 476 18.76 18.20 20.39
CA SER A 476 18.05 19.18 21.24
C SER A 476 17.56 20.40 20.42
N LEU A 477 18.13 20.62 19.25
CA LEU A 477 17.74 21.67 18.31
C LEU A 477 16.44 21.35 17.56
N LEU A 478 16.06 20.07 17.45
CA LEU A 478 14.83 19.64 16.78
C LEU A 478 13.63 19.75 17.74
N ARG A 479 13.02 20.93 17.79
CA ARG A 479 11.91 21.23 18.72
C ARG A 479 10.59 21.47 18.02
N GLU A 480 10.58 21.59 16.71
CA GLU A 480 9.38 21.88 15.94
C GLU A 480 8.55 20.63 15.67
N GLU A 481 7.22 20.79 15.63
CA GLU A 481 6.27 19.70 15.44
C GLU A 481 6.31 19.10 14.04
N THR A 482 6.86 19.85 13.10
CA THR A 482 6.90 19.50 11.66
C THR A 482 8.24 18.92 11.22
N CYS A 483 9.18 18.77 12.13
CA CYS A 483 10.50 18.18 11.84
C CYS A 483 10.46 16.66 11.63
#